data_480cd8ad5b27666625a16f0f2e7dbfb7
#
_entry.id   480cd8ad5b27666625a16f0f2e7dbfb7
#
_cell.length_a   1.000
_cell.length_b   1.000
_cell.length_c   1.000
_cell.angle_alpha   90.00
_cell.angle_beta   90.00
_cell.angle_gamma   90.00
#
_symmetry.space_group_name_H-M   'P 1'
#
loop_
_entity.id
_entity.type
_entity.pdbx_description
1 polymer ?
#
loop_
_entity_poly.entity_id
_entity_poly.type
_entity_poly.pdbx_seq_one_letter_code
_entity_poly.pdbx_strand_id
1 'polypeptide(L)'
;MPEPREDRHIDGRDGMSRRSMLLGSMSALVAGTLFGASACGPKRRPRDVSALPETALILLGVQAGPPPVPNRVGISSALKIGGAVYQIDCGLGSLNAFTNAGLRFDDLRSIFITHLHTDHIVDYFSFFLSGGYTASKGKAPVTVYGPGPAGGLPPSQLGDPHPPTIDPKHPAPGLAATTASLQQAFAYTNNIFIRDMGTDDIGKLAKVVEIAVPPGSDYRNRSPRTAPFPVMEDENVVVTATLVAHYDIYPAFGFRFDLKRSGASVTFSGDTTKSDNLIELAKDTSILVHEAQFSLDDAYYHNRFPPNYLKSSHTSAEQVGEVAAAANAKQLVLSHYNPTDLPDAEWYDAIGKHFRGKVTVARDGQVFVL
;
A
#
# COMPACT_ATOMS: atom_id res chain seq x y z
N MET A 1 41.92 -38.06 20.32
CA MET A 1 41.61 -39.28 19.55
C MET A 1 40.24 -39.75 19.99
N PRO A 2 39.26 -39.69 19.15
CA PRO A 2 38.34 -40.79 18.92
C PRO A 2 38.21 -41.11 17.42
N GLU A 3 37.90 -42.36 17.16
CA GLU A 3 37.95 -43.08 15.90
C GLU A 3 36.88 -42.68 14.86
N PRO A 4 37.08 -43.06 13.57
CA PRO A 4 36.22 -42.68 12.45
C PRO A 4 35.03 -43.65 12.32
N ARG A 5 33.90 -43.13 11.84
CA ARG A 5 32.74 -43.94 11.41
C ARG A 5 32.73 -44.14 9.91
N GLU A 6 32.49 -45.38 9.57
CA GLU A 6 32.50 -46.01 8.27
C GLU A 6 31.53 -45.40 7.24
N ASP A 7 32.04 -45.28 6.03
CA ASP A 7 31.31 -45.10 4.79
C ASP A 7 30.49 -46.37 4.45
N ARG A 8 29.21 -46.17 4.07
CA ARG A 8 28.47 -47.22 3.32
C ARG A 8 28.24 -46.71 1.89
N HIS A 9 28.97 -47.29 0.97
CA HIS A 9 28.69 -47.36 -0.45
C HIS A 9 27.32 -48.02 -0.68
N ILE A 10 26.50 -47.40 -1.53
CA ILE A 10 25.46 -48.11 -2.28
C ILE A 10 25.74 -47.80 -3.76
N ASP A 11 26.22 -48.89 -4.40
CA ASP A 11 26.39 -49.01 -5.85
C ASP A 11 25.04 -49.44 -6.46
N GLY A 12 24.67 -48.92 -7.60
CA GLY A 12 23.44 -49.26 -8.29
C GLY A 12 23.30 -48.54 -9.62
N ARG A 13 24.17 -48.92 -10.57
CA ARG A 13 24.01 -48.61 -11.98
C ARG A 13 22.76 -49.29 -12.51
N ASP A 14 21.93 -48.57 -13.25
CA ASP A 14 21.38 -49.08 -14.52
C ASP A 14 21.06 -47.91 -15.46
N GLY A 15 21.75 -47.96 -16.57
CA GLY A 15 21.58 -47.05 -17.68
C GLY A 15 20.40 -47.48 -18.57
N MET A 16 19.62 -46.54 -19.05
CA MET A 16 18.80 -46.77 -20.20
C MET A 16 18.99 -45.69 -21.27
N SER A 17 19.31 -46.22 -22.40
CA SER A 17 19.69 -45.68 -23.67
C SER A 17 18.65 -44.81 -24.33
N ARG A 18 19.08 -43.71 -24.96
CA ARG A 18 18.35 -42.97 -26.00
C ARG A 18 18.22 -43.83 -27.25
N ARG A 19 17.01 -44.07 -27.72
CA ARG A 19 16.53 -44.21 -29.10
C ARG A 19 15.19 -44.95 -29.14
N SER A 20 14.14 -44.26 -29.57
CA SER A 20 13.33 -44.67 -30.74
C SER A 20 12.09 -43.81 -30.82
N MET A 21 12.09 -42.88 -31.77
CA MET A 21 10.87 -42.46 -32.45
C MET A 21 10.42 -43.60 -33.37
N LEU A 22 9.12 -43.88 -33.45
CA LEU A 22 8.36 -43.98 -34.69
C LEU A 22 6.92 -44.51 -34.46
N LEU A 23 5.97 -43.72 -34.86
CA LEU A 23 4.70 -44.03 -35.56
C LEU A 23 3.83 -45.21 -35.11
N GLY A 24 2.60 -44.93 -34.79
CA GLY A 24 1.51 -45.88 -34.72
C GLY A 24 0.17 -45.25 -34.44
N SER A 25 -0.52 -44.79 -35.44
CA SER A 25 -1.95 -44.44 -35.42
C SER A 25 -2.76 -45.71 -35.14
N MET A 26 -3.66 -45.70 -34.16
CA MET A 26 -4.89 -46.52 -34.19
C MET A 26 -5.93 -45.99 -33.22
N SER A 27 -7.10 -45.77 -33.76
CA SER A 27 -8.34 -45.39 -33.12
C SER A 27 -8.83 -46.45 -32.14
N ALA A 28 -9.25 -46.05 -30.94
CA ALA A 28 -10.19 -46.83 -30.13
C ALA A 28 -11.11 -45.89 -29.35
N LEU A 29 -12.39 -45.96 -29.65
CA LEU A 29 -13.49 -45.48 -28.82
C LEU A 29 -13.50 -46.23 -27.50
N VAL A 30 -13.56 -45.53 -26.35
CA VAL A 30 -14.25 -46.02 -25.16
C VAL A 30 -14.65 -44.85 -24.25
N ALA A 31 -15.97 -44.80 -24.02
CA ALA A 31 -16.72 -44.46 -22.82
C ALA A 31 -16.24 -43.26 -21.92
N GLY A 32 -17.14 -42.31 -21.84
CA GLY A 32 -17.07 -41.13 -20.99
C GLY A 32 -16.98 -41.44 -19.48
N THR A 33 -16.10 -40.73 -18.86
CA THR A 33 -16.22 -40.36 -17.44
C THR A 33 -16.24 -38.82 -17.40
N LEU A 34 -17.37 -38.31 -16.94
CA LEU A 34 -17.58 -36.90 -16.63
C LEU A 34 -16.59 -36.47 -15.53
N PHE A 35 -15.45 -35.95 -15.91
CA PHE A 35 -14.67 -35.10 -15.01
C PHE A 35 -15.34 -33.73 -15.00
N GLY A 36 -15.90 -33.37 -13.84
CA GLY A 36 -16.49 -32.09 -13.59
C GLY A 36 -15.55 -30.98 -14.00
N ALA A 37 -15.96 -30.16 -14.97
CA ALA A 37 -15.35 -28.91 -15.26
C ALA A 37 -15.43 -28.07 -13.97
N SER A 38 -14.28 -27.91 -13.29
CA SER A 38 -14.13 -26.88 -12.29
C SER A 38 -14.53 -25.58 -12.97
N ALA A 39 -15.66 -25.05 -12.56
CA ALA A 39 -16.13 -23.75 -13.01
C ALA A 39 -15.04 -22.73 -12.68
N CYS A 40 -14.27 -22.36 -13.70
CA CYS A 40 -13.42 -21.19 -13.66
C CYS A 40 -14.38 -20.03 -13.34
N GLY A 41 -14.30 -19.48 -12.15
CA GLY A 41 -15.14 -18.37 -11.73
C GLY A 41 -15.07 -17.26 -12.78
N PRO A 42 -16.09 -16.42 -12.92
CA PRO A 42 -16.15 -15.46 -14.00
C PRO A 42 -14.87 -14.62 -13.98
N LYS A 43 -14.06 -14.71 -15.05
CA LYS A 43 -12.91 -13.83 -15.25
C LYS A 43 -13.46 -12.41 -15.20
N ARG A 44 -13.12 -11.65 -14.15
CA ARG A 44 -13.44 -10.22 -14.11
C ARG A 44 -12.80 -9.60 -15.34
N ARG A 45 -13.63 -9.12 -16.26
CA ARG A 45 -13.13 -8.33 -17.40
C ARG A 45 -12.49 -7.06 -16.82
N PRO A 46 -11.37 -6.59 -17.37
CA PRO A 46 -10.84 -5.27 -17.02
C PRO A 46 -11.98 -4.25 -17.15
N ARG A 47 -12.09 -3.36 -16.17
CA ARG A 47 -13.08 -2.29 -16.23
C ARG A 47 -12.74 -1.38 -17.41
N ASP A 48 -13.72 -1.04 -18.23
CA ASP A 48 -13.50 -0.08 -19.31
C ASP A 48 -13.12 1.28 -18.68
N VAL A 49 -11.99 1.84 -19.07
CA VAL A 49 -11.48 3.14 -18.56
C VAL A 49 -12.47 4.26 -18.85
N SER A 50 -13.20 4.17 -19.96
CA SER A 50 -14.25 5.13 -20.30
C SER A 50 -15.43 5.12 -19.32
N ALA A 51 -15.54 4.08 -18.47
CA ALA A 51 -16.58 3.94 -17.46
C ALA A 51 -16.24 4.59 -16.11
N LEU A 52 -14.97 5.03 -15.88
CA LEU A 52 -14.63 5.76 -14.66
C LEU A 52 -15.10 7.23 -14.76
N PRO A 53 -15.66 7.79 -13.68
CA PRO A 53 -15.98 9.22 -13.64
C PRO A 53 -14.77 10.09 -13.96
N GLU A 54 -15.00 11.31 -14.46
CA GLU A 54 -13.93 12.27 -14.74
C GLU A 54 -13.12 12.58 -13.48
N THR A 55 -13.81 12.68 -12.34
CA THR A 55 -13.19 12.89 -11.03
C THR A 55 -13.69 11.84 -10.05
N ALA A 56 -12.78 11.02 -9.53
CA ALA A 56 -13.12 9.91 -8.67
C ALA A 56 -12.01 9.57 -7.67
N LEU A 57 -12.43 9.17 -6.47
CA LEU A 57 -11.61 8.40 -5.54
C LEU A 57 -11.87 6.90 -5.81
N ILE A 58 -10.81 6.13 -5.97
CA ILE A 58 -10.84 4.69 -6.18
C ILE A 58 -10.06 4.03 -5.05
N LEU A 59 -10.72 3.22 -4.21
CA LEU A 59 -10.05 2.41 -3.19
C LEU A 59 -9.61 1.12 -3.88
N LEU A 60 -8.36 1.08 -4.36
CA LEU A 60 -7.80 -0.06 -5.09
C LEU A 60 -7.68 -1.29 -4.19
N GLY A 61 -7.24 -1.08 -2.94
CA GLY A 61 -7.15 -2.06 -1.89
C GLY A 61 -7.38 -1.43 -0.53
N VAL A 62 -7.99 -2.18 0.38
CA VAL A 62 -8.36 -1.70 1.73
C VAL A 62 -7.90 -2.64 2.84
N GLN A 63 -7.07 -3.63 2.52
CA GLN A 63 -6.57 -4.57 3.52
C GLN A 63 -5.58 -3.87 4.47
N ALA A 64 -5.73 -4.12 5.75
CA ALA A 64 -4.81 -3.72 6.81
C ALA A 64 -3.74 -4.77 7.07
N GLY A 65 -2.52 -4.30 7.33
CA GLY A 65 -1.38 -5.07 7.83
C GLY A 65 -0.60 -5.86 6.78
N PRO A 66 0.64 -6.26 7.14
CA PRO A 66 1.57 -6.91 6.21
C PRO A 66 1.16 -8.32 5.76
N PRO A 67 0.52 -9.20 6.59
CA PRO A 67 0.17 -10.54 6.16
C PRO A 67 -0.83 -10.52 5.01
N PRO A 68 -0.57 -11.25 3.89
CA PRO A 68 -1.51 -11.30 2.79
C PRO A 68 -2.80 -12.03 3.19
N VAL A 69 -3.93 -11.47 2.76
CA VAL A 69 -5.24 -12.11 2.91
C VAL A 69 -5.71 -12.58 1.54
N PRO A 70 -6.17 -13.84 1.39
CA PRO A 70 -6.62 -14.35 0.11
C PRO A 70 -7.68 -13.46 -0.54
N ASN A 71 -7.50 -13.17 -1.84
CA ASN A 71 -8.40 -12.36 -2.66
C ASN A 71 -8.57 -10.90 -2.18
N ARG A 72 -7.64 -10.38 -1.38
CA ARG A 72 -7.62 -8.98 -0.95
C ARG A 72 -6.41 -8.27 -1.54
N VAL A 73 -6.55 -6.98 -1.71
CA VAL A 73 -5.47 -6.08 -2.16
C VAL A 73 -5.03 -5.24 -0.96
N GLY A 74 -3.71 -5.13 -0.77
CA GLY A 74 -3.10 -4.28 0.25
C GLY A 74 -3.51 -2.81 0.10
N ILE A 75 -3.35 -2.05 1.16
CA ILE A 75 -3.76 -0.64 1.20
C ILE A 75 -3.23 0.13 -0.01
N SER A 76 -4.15 0.72 -0.75
CA SER A 76 -3.83 1.47 -1.97
C SER A 76 -5.05 2.26 -2.42
N SER A 77 -4.88 3.53 -2.75
CA SER A 77 -5.94 4.39 -3.25
C SER A 77 -5.46 5.22 -4.42
N ALA A 78 -6.37 5.57 -5.33
CA ALA A 78 -6.09 6.47 -6.44
C ALA A 78 -7.12 7.59 -6.52
N LEU A 79 -6.65 8.82 -6.72
CA LEU A 79 -7.47 9.95 -7.13
C LEU A 79 -7.28 10.15 -8.63
N LYS A 80 -8.36 9.99 -9.41
CA LYS A 80 -8.41 10.31 -10.83
C LYS A 80 -9.06 11.68 -10.98
N ILE A 81 -8.39 12.61 -11.65
CA ILE A 81 -8.87 13.97 -11.91
C ILE A 81 -8.60 14.28 -13.38
N GLY A 82 -9.64 14.19 -14.22
CA GLY A 82 -9.47 14.23 -15.67
C GLY A 82 -8.55 13.12 -16.18
N GLY A 83 -7.47 13.51 -16.87
CA GLY A 83 -6.42 12.59 -17.35
C GLY A 83 -5.26 12.39 -16.38
N ALA A 84 -5.34 12.89 -15.15
CA ALA A 84 -4.28 12.76 -14.15
C ALA A 84 -4.68 11.77 -13.05
N VAL A 85 -3.72 10.97 -12.59
CA VAL A 85 -3.89 10.02 -11.48
C VAL A 85 -2.85 10.32 -10.40
N TYR A 86 -3.32 10.36 -9.16
CA TYR A 86 -2.53 10.50 -7.94
C TYR A 86 -2.73 9.24 -7.12
N GLN A 87 -1.66 8.48 -6.90
CA GLN A 87 -1.66 7.22 -6.15
C GLN A 87 -1.30 7.49 -4.70
N ILE A 88 -2.02 6.90 -3.76
CA ILE A 88 -1.75 6.97 -2.32
C ILE A 88 -1.52 5.55 -1.81
N ASP A 89 -0.33 5.31 -1.29
CA ASP A 89 0.20 4.03 -0.86
C ASP A 89 0.18 2.94 -1.95
N CYS A 90 1.04 1.94 -1.79
CA CYS A 90 1.28 0.88 -2.77
C CYS A 90 1.45 -0.46 -2.06
N GLY A 91 0.39 -0.93 -1.39
CA GLY A 91 0.36 -2.24 -0.75
C GLY A 91 0.33 -3.39 -1.76
N LEU A 92 0.41 -4.61 -1.24
CA LEU A 92 0.52 -5.82 -2.06
C LEU A 92 -0.62 -5.95 -3.07
N GLY A 93 -0.27 -6.08 -4.36
CA GLY A 93 -1.22 -6.22 -5.48
C GLY A 93 -1.77 -4.89 -6.01
N SER A 94 -1.27 -3.75 -5.51
CA SER A 94 -1.77 -2.42 -5.90
C SER A 94 -1.60 -2.12 -7.39
N LEU A 95 -0.48 -2.51 -8.03
CA LEU A 95 -0.29 -2.33 -9.46
C LEU A 95 -1.32 -3.11 -10.29
N ASN A 96 -1.61 -4.36 -9.90
CA ASN A 96 -2.64 -5.15 -10.58
C ASN A 96 -4.03 -4.54 -10.39
N ALA A 97 -4.34 -4.06 -9.18
CA ALA A 97 -5.61 -3.39 -8.90
C ALA A 97 -5.74 -2.07 -9.68
N PHE A 98 -4.67 -1.29 -9.79
CA PHE A 98 -4.56 -0.08 -10.60
C PHE A 98 -4.89 -0.37 -12.07
N THR A 99 -4.24 -1.38 -12.66
CA THR A 99 -4.47 -1.80 -14.05
C THR A 99 -5.89 -2.33 -14.25
N ASN A 100 -6.40 -3.16 -13.32
CA ASN A 100 -7.76 -3.71 -13.37
C ASN A 100 -8.85 -2.64 -13.21
N ALA A 101 -8.55 -1.55 -12.52
CA ALA A 101 -9.42 -0.39 -12.46
C ALA A 101 -9.45 0.40 -13.79
N GLY A 102 -8.56 0.07 -14.74
CA GLY A 102 -8.43 0.73 -16.03
C GLY A 102 -7.56 1.99 -15.98
N LEU A 103 -6.80 2.17 -14.91
CA LEU A 103 -5.84 3.26 -14.81
C LEU A 103 -4.56 2.91 -15.59
N ARG A 104 -3.90 3.93 -16.14
CA ARG A 104 -2.71 3.73 -16.97
C ARG A 104 -1.51 4.44 -16.35
N PHE A 105 -0.33 3.86 -16.50
CA PHE A 105 0.91 4.47 -16.04
C PHE A 105 1.16 5.85 -16.66
N ASP A 106 0.76 6.03 -17.92
CA ASP A 106 0.87 7.32 -18.60
C ASP A 106 0.12 8.47 -17.90
N ASP A 107 -0.99 8.14 -17.23
CA ASP A 107 -1.83 9.11 -16.53
C ASP A 107 -1.34 9.35 -15.09
N LEU A 108 -0.41 8.50 -14.59
CA LEU A 108 0.13 8.62 -13.24
C LEU A 108 1.04 9.84 -13.13
N ARG A 109 0.64 10.79 -12.30
CA ARG A 109 1.35 12.07 -12.03
C ARG A 109 2.27 11.94 -10.83
N SER A 110 1.72 11.44 -9.74
CA SER A 110 2.45 11.35 -8.48
C SER A 110 2.00 10.15 -7.66
N ILE A 111 2.91 9.67 -6.82
CA ILE A 111 2.67 8.69 -5.77
C ILE A 111 2.94 9.36 -4.43
N PHE A 112 2.08 9.13 -3.46
CA PHE A 112 2.20 9.63 -2.09
C PHE A 112 2.30 8.43 -1.15
N ILE A 113 3.38 8.33 -0.41
CA ILE A 113 3.62 7.27 0.58
C ILE A 113 3.40 7.86 1.96
N THR A 114 2.44 7.31 2.71
CA THR A 114 2.11 7.79 4.06
C THR A 114 3.23 7.49 5.04
N HIS A 115 3.76 6.28 5.02
CA HIS A 115 4.87 5.83 5.85
C HIS A 115 5.53 4.57 5.26
N LEU A 116 6.66 4.14 5.82
CA LEU A 116 7.49 3.08 5.20
C LEU A 116 7.23 1.67 5.77
N HIS A 117 6.05 1.37 6.30
CA HIS A 117 5.68 -0.02 6.54
C HIS A 117 5.54 -0.80 5.24
N THR A 118 5.85 -2.08 5.29
CA THR A 118 5.88 -2.94 4.09
C THR A 118 4.54 -3.05 3.40
N ASP A 119 3.45 -3.08 4.13
CA ASP A 119 2.09 -3.14 3.57
C ASP A 119 1.65 -1.86 2.85
N HIS A 120 2.38 -0.75 3.02
CA HIS A 120 2.15 0.51 2.29
C HIS A 120 3.08 0.70 1.09
N ILE A 121 4.23 0.00 1.03
CA ILE A 121 5.26 0.24 0.02
C ILE A 121 5.71 -1.00 -0.77
N VAL A 122 5.26 -2.21 -0.42
CA VAL A 122 5.80 -3.46 -1.00
C VAL A 122 5.67 -3.50 -2.52
N ASP A 123 4.62 -2.93 -3.08
CA ASP A 123 4.36 -2.89 -4.53
C ASP A 123 4.76 -1.55 -5.19
N TYR A 124 5.29 -0.63 -4.40
CA TYR A 124 5.67 0.70 -4.86
C TYR A 124 6.56 0.67 -6.10
N PHE A 125 7.65 -0.07 -6.04
CA PHE A 125 8.61 -0.07 -7.14
C PHE A 125 8.14 -0.91 -8.33
N SER A 126 7.14 -1.79 -8.15
CA SER A 126 6.50 -2.53 -9.24
C SER A 126 5.81 -1.60 -10.25
N PHE A 127 5.33 -0.43 -9.82
CA PHE A 127 4.80 0.59 -10.73
C PHE A 127 5.84 0.99 -11.77
N PHE A 128 7.11 1.10 -11.40
CA PHE A 128 8.20 1.42 -12.30
C PHE A 128 8.72 0.20 -13.04
N LEU A 129 8.95 -0.93 -12.33
CA LEU A 129 9.49 -2.16 -12.92
C LEU A 129 8.56 -2.80 -13.97
N SER A 130 7.26 -2.71 -13.79
CA SER A 130 6.28 -3.35 -14.66
C SER A 130 5.39 -2.33 -15.37
N GLY A 131 4.85 -1.36 -14.63
CA GLY A 131 4.05 -0.27 -15.18
C GLY A 131 4.86 0.62 -16.11
N GLY A 132 6.10 0.92 -15.76
CA GLY A 132 7.00 1.76 -16.55
C GLY A 132 7.27 1.24 -17.97
N TYR A 133 7.24 -0.08 -18.19
CA TYR A 133 7.35 -0.64 -19.55
C TYR A 133 6.14 -0.35 -20.44
N THR A 134 5.03 0.08 -19.88
CA THR A 134 3.85 0.50 -20.65
C THR A 134 3.83 2.01 -20.92
N ALA A 135 4.82 2.73 -20.39
CA ALA A 135 4.93 4.18 -20.56
C ALA A 135 5.13 4.56 -22.02
N SER A 136 4.46 5.62 -22.43
CA SER A 136 4.70 6.23 -23.74
C SER A 136 6.09 6.85 -23.78
N LYS A 137 6.74 6.81 -24.94
CA LYS A 137 8.05 7.41 -25.13
C LYS A 137 8.05 8.89 -24.73
N GLY A 138 9.01 9.26 -23.89
CA GLY A 138 9.09 10.62 -23.35
C GLY A 138 8.14 10.95 -22.23
N LYS A 139 7.54 9.93 -21.59
CA LYS A 139 6.76 10.09 -20.35
C LYS A 139 7.57 10.86 -19.32
N ALA A 140 7.02 11.94 -18.80
CA ALA A 140 7.63 12.68 -17.69
C ALA A 140 7.74 11.80 -16.45
N PRO A 141 8.80 11.94 -15.65
CA PRO A 141 8.93 11.20 -14.40
C PRO A 141 7.72 11.38 -13.49
N VAL A 142 7.33 10.30 -12.82
CA VAL A 142 6.34 10.31 -11.75
C VAL A 142 7.02 10.81 -10.48
N THR A 143 6.48 11.85 -9.87
CA THR A 143 7.03 12.36 -8.61
C THR A 143 6.49 11.51 -7.45
N VAL A 144 7.39 11.01 -6.61
CA VAL A 144 7.04 10.20 -5.45
C VAL A 144 7.33 10.98 -4.19
N TYR A 145 6.28 11.38 -3.50
CA TYR A 145 6.34 12.09 -2.21
C TYR A 145 6.24 11.09 -1.07
N GLY A 146 7.06 11.22 -0.06
CA GLY A 146 6.99 10.34 1.11
C GLY A 146 8.04 10.63 2.17
N PRO A 147 8.19 9.71 3.14
CA PRO A 147 9.06 9.91 4.30
C PRO A 147 10.53 10.02 3.94
N GLY A 148 11.21 11.01 4.50
CA GLY A 148 12.66 11.05 4.59
C GLY A 148 13.19 10.07 5.66
N PRO A 149 14.53 10.01 5.88
CA PRO A 149 15.13 9.16 6.90
C PRO A 149 14.65 9.58 8.29
N ALA A 150 14.36 8.58 9.14
CA ALA A 150 13.89 8.87 10.50
C ALA A 150 14.95 9.54 11.39
N GLY A 151 16.23 9.42 11.04
CA GLY A 151 17.35 9.99 11.80
C GLY A 151 17.81 9.10 12.94
N GLY A 152 17.12 8.00 13.24
CA GLY A 152 17.48 7.02 14.25
C GLY A 152 16.34 6.06 14.55
N LEU A 153 16.62 5.08 15.42
CA LEU A 153 15.61 4.17 15.96
C LEU A 153 15.33 4.50 17.42
N PRO A 154 14.06 4.42 17.87
CA PRO A 154 13.75 4.55 19.30
C PRO A 154 14.30 3.35 20.09
N PRO A 155 14.35 3.43 21.43
CA PRO A 155 14.72 2.29 22.27
C PRO A 155 13.83 1.08 22.00
N SER A 156 14.42 -0.12 22.08
CA SER A 156 13.68 -1.37 21.90
C SER A 156 12.56 -1.51 22.93
N GLN A 157 11.35 -1.80 22.46
CA GLN A 157 10.20 -2.09 23.33
C GLN A 157 10.35 -3.43 24.09
N LEU A 158 11.28 -4.28 23.67
CA LEU A 158 11.62 -5.52 24.38
C LEU A 158 12.66 -5.32 25.49
N GLY A 159 13.11 -4.07 25.69
CA GLY A 159 14.06 -3.72 26.74
C GLY A 159 15.52 -4.14 26.47
N ASP A 160 15.81 -4.65 25.27
CA ASP A 160 17.19 -4.94 24.85
C ASP A 160 17.94 -3.62 24.57
N PRO A 161 19.05 -3.33 25.28
CA PRO A 161 19.83 -2.13 25.02
C PRO A 161 20.62 -2.18 23.69
N HIS A 162 20.79 -3.38 23.11
CA HIS A 162 21.53 -3.61 21.86
C HIS A 162 20.78 -4.54 20.90
N PRO A 163 19.56 -4.17 20.48
CA PRO A 163 18.76 -5.04 19.62
C PRO A 163 19.45 -5.27 18.28
N PRO A 164 19.29 -6.47 17.67
CA PRO A 164 19.76 -6.71 16.33
C PRO A 164 19.19 -5.68 15.36
N THR A 165 20.05 -5.11 14.51
CA THR A 165 19.66 -4.03 13.60
C THR A 165 20.22 -4.32 12.22
N ILE A 166 19.37 -4.25 11.19
CA ILE A 166 19.80 -4.32 9.78
C ILE A 166 20.49 -3.00 9.45
N ASP A 167 21.66 -3.07 8.81
CA ASP A 167 22.50 -1.92 8.47
C ASP A 167 22.66 -0.94 9.64
N PRO A 168 23.44 -1.29 10.68
CA PRO A 168 23.57 -0.43 11.87
C PRO A 168 24.13 0.98 11.60
N LYS A 169 24.72 1.20 10.42
CA LYS A 169 25.22 2.52 10.00
C LYS A 169 24.13 3.42 9.45
N HIS A 170 23.10 2.81 8.81
CA HIS A 170 21.97 3.52 8.21
C HIS A 170 20.66 2.80 8.54
N PRO A 171 20.30 2.70 9.83
CA PRO A 171 19.24 1.79 10.29
C PRO A 171 17.82 2.28 9.96
N ALA A 172 17.65 3.51 9.51
CA ALA A 172 16.36 4.14 9.27
C ALA A 172 16.37 4.92 7.93
N PRO A 173 16.54 4.22 6.79
CA PRO A 173 16.57 4.87 5.47
C PRO A 173 15.23 5.51 5.14
N GLY A 174 15.27 6.65 4.43
CA GLY A 174 14.10 7.28 3.85
C GLY A 174 13.74 6.69 2.48
N LEU A 175 12.70 7.24 1.88
CA LEU A 175 12.17 6.78 0.59
C LEU A 175 13.19 6.88 -0.54
N ALA A 176 14.05 7.92 -0.55
CA ALA A 176 15.08 8.08 -1.58
C ALA A 176 16.12 6.95 -1.53
N ALA A 177 16.63 6.63 -0.34
CA ALA A 177 17.57 5.54 -0.15
C ALA A 177 16.95 4.18 -0.46
N THR A 178 15.70 3.96 -0.06
CA THR A 178 14.92 2.75 -0.39
C THR A 178 14.77 2.60 -1.90
N THR A 179 14.42 3.66 -2.62
CA THR A 179 14.27 3.66 -4.08
C THR A 179 15.60 3.35 -4.78
N ALA A 180 16.69 3.98 -4.33
CA ALA A 180 18.03 3.71 -4.90
C ALA A 180 18.44 2.24 -4.71
N SER A 181 18.16 1.66 -3.55
CA SER A 181 18.44 0.24 -3.27
C SER A 181 17.62 -0.69 -4.16
N LEU A 182 16.34 -0.38 -4.40
CA LEU A 182 15.47 -1.14 -5.30
C LEU A 182 15.94 -1.03 -6.77
N GLN A 183 16.34 0.17 -7.22
CA GLN A 183 16.94 0.35 -8.56
C GLN A 183 18.17 -0.51 -8.73
N GLN A 184 19.05 -0.54 -7.73
CA GLN A 184 20.26 -1.35 -7.77
C GLN A 184 19.93 -2.85 -7.75
N ALA A 185 18.97 -3.29 -6.94
CA ALA A 185 18.55 -4.70 -6.87
C ALA A 185 18.07 -5.24 -8.24
N PHE A 186 17.44 -4.41 -9.04
CA PHE A 186 16.93 -4.77 -10.37
C PHE A 186 17.83 -4.34 -11.54
N ALA A 187 19.03 -3.82 -11.27
CA ALA A 187 19.93 -3.28 -12.29
C ALA A 187 20.30 -4.31 -13.39
N TYR A 188 20.45 -5.59 -13.03
CA TYR A 188 20.82 -6.63 -14.01
C TYR A 188 19.81 -6.70 -15.17
N THR A 189 18.54 -6.85 -14.86
CA THR A 189 17.49 -6.95 -15.89
C THR A 189 17.32 -5.64 -16.65
N ASN A 190 17.32 -4.51 -15.94
CA ASN A 190 17.16 -3.19 -16.56
C ASN A 190 18.31 -2.89 -17.52
N ASN A 191 19.55 -3.21 -17.16
CA ASN A 191 20.70 -3.01 -18.03
C ASN A 191 20.60 -3.83 -19.33
N ILE A 192 20.11 -5.07 -19.28
CA ILE A 192 19.88 -5.89 -20.48
C ILE A 192 18.84 -5.20 -21.37
N PHE A 193 17.71 -4.78 -20.82
CA PHE A 193 16.65 -4.16 -21.60
C PHE A 193 17.07 -2.82 -22.22
N ILE A 194 17.80 -1.99 -21.48
CA ILE A 194 18.35 -0.73 -22.00
C ILE A 194 19.31 -1.01 -23.16
N ARG A 195 20.26 -1.94 -22.99
CA ARG A 195 21.34 -2.20 -23.95
C ARG A 195 20.89 -2.97 -25.19
N ASP A 196 20.00 -3.96 -25.01
CA ASP A 196 19.69 -4.93 -26.05
C ASP A 196 18.32 -4.68 -26.70
N MET A 197 17.40 -4.03 -26.00
CA MET A 197 16.05 -3.73 -26.47
C MET A 197 15.79 -2.23 -26.70
N GLY A 198 16.74 -1.37 -26.30
CA GLY A 198 16.63 0.09 -26.47
C GLY A 198 15.49 0.72 -25.65
N THR A 199 15.12 0.08 -24.52
CA THR A 199 14.14 0.66 -23.60
C THR A 199 14.74 1.86 -22.86
N ASP A 200 13.89 2.78 -22.42
CA ASP A 200 14.31 3.84 -21.52
C ASP A 200 14.72 3.24 -20.16
N ASP A 201 15.58 3.96 -19.43
CA ASP A 201 15.92 3.63 -18.05
C ASP A 201 14.71 3.91 -17.15
N ILE A 202 13.98 2.85 -16.81
CA ILE A 202 12.76 2.93 -15.99
C ILE A 202 13.02 3.49 -14.58
N GLY A 203 14.26 3.37 -14.08
CA GLY A 203 14.64 3.97 -12.80
C GLY A 203 14.56 5.49 -12.82
N LYS A 204 14.73 6.12 -13.98
CA LYS A 204 14.60 7.57 -14.15
C LYS A 204 13.15 8.05 -14.18
N LEU A 205 12.19 7.13 -14.28
CA LEU A 205 10.76 7.48 -14.20
C LEU A 205 10.32 7.81 -12.76
N ALA A 206 11.08 7.40 -11.73
CA ALA A 206 10.81 7.71 -10.34
C ALA A 206 11.62 8.95 -9.90
N LYS A 207 10.94 10.06 -9.66
CA LYS A 207 11.52 11.26 -9.05
C LYS A 207 11.09 11.35 -7.59
N VAL A 208 11.95 10.94 -6.66
CA VAL A 208 11.62 10.96 -5.22
C VAL A 208 11.79 12.36 -4.64
N VAL A 209 10.82 12.75 -3.82
CA VAL A 209 10.80 13.97 -3.01
C VAL A 209 10.48 13.56 -1.57
N GLU A 210 11.48 13.55 -0.71
CA GLU A 210 11.28 13.34 0.71
C GLU A 210 10.65 14.60 1.32
N ILE A 211 9.52 14.41 1.98
CA ILE A 211 8.71 15.52 2.52
C ILE A 211 9.44 16.13 3.73
N ALA A 212 9.68 17.43 3.67
CA ALA A 212 10.26 18.15 4.79
C ALA A 212 9.27 18.16 5.97
N VAL A 213 9.74 17.73 7.14
CA VAL A 213 8.93 17.69 8.36
C VAL A 213 9.06 18.99 9.14
N PRO A 214 8.03 19.39 9.92
CA PRO A 214 8.08 20.58 10.76
C PRO A 214 9.22 20.54 11.78
N PRO A 215 9.84 21.66 12.10
CA PRO A 215 10.86 21.75 13.14
C PRO A 215 10.35 21.24 14.50
N GLY A 216 11.24 20.55 15.22
CA GLY A 216 10.93 19.99 16.54
C GLY A 216 10.30 18.59 16.48
N SER A 217 10.07 18.03 15.27
CA SER A 217 9.72 16.63 15.09
C SER A 217 10.95 15.78 14.77
N ASP A 218 11.02 14.61 15.36
CA ASP A 218 12.04 13.59 15.12
C ASP A 218 11.49 12.21 15.52
N TYR A 219 12.31 11.15 15.39
CA TYR A 219 11.90 9.79 15.77
C TYR A 219 11.56 9.59 17.26
N ARG A 220 11.86 10.55 18.14
CA ARG A 220 11.48 10.56 19.57
C ARG A 220 10.23 11.40 19.82
N ASN A 221 10.05 12.48 19.05
CA ASN A 221 8.89 13.37 19.08
C ASN A 221 8.19 13.35 17.71
N ARG A 222 7.51 12.25 17.42
CA ARG A 222 7.08 11.87 16.07
C ARG A 222 5.94 12.71 15.51
N SER A 223 5.04 13.18 16.35
CA SER A 223 3.84 13.91 15.91
C SER A 223 3.52 15.05 16.88
N PRO A 224 4.43 16.05 17.02
CA PRO A 224 4.11 17.24 17.82
C PRO A 224 2.92 17.98 17.23
N ARG A 225 2.22 18.74 18.05
CA ARG A 225 1.13 19.59 17.57
C ARG A 225 1.64 20.56 16.52
N THR A 226 1.09 20.54 15.32
CA THR A 226 1.52 21.36 14.21
C THR A 226 0.33 21.64 13.26
N ALA A 227 0.34 22.81 12.65
CA ALA A 227 -0.60 23.09 11.57
C ALA A 227 -0.29 22.20 10.32
N PRO A 228 -1.28 21.90 9.49
CA PRO A 228 -1.04 21.30 8.19
C PRO A 228 -0.02 22.11 7.37
N PHE A 229 0.86 21.39 6.65
CA PHE A 229 1.92 22.01 5.85
C PHE A 229 1.86 21.57 4.39
N PRO A 230 2.33 22.42 3.45
CA PRO A 230 2.24 22.14 2.02
C PRO A 230 3.18 21.01 1.61
N VAL A 231 2.72 20.18 0.66
CA VAL A 231 3.53 19.10 0.04
C VAL A 231 3.75 19.43 -1.45
N MET A 232 2.68 19.69 -2.19
CA MET A 232 2.76 20.04 -3.60
C MET A 232 1.48 20.73 -4.05
N GLU A 233 1.58 21.40 -5.18
CA GLU A 233 0.45 21.99 -5.91
C GLU A 233 0.68 21.85 -7.40
N ASP A 234 -0.38 21.51 -8.14
CA ASP A 234 -0.40 21.55 -9.60
C ASP A 234 -1.71 22.15 -10.13
N GLU A 235 -2.00 21.96 -11.40
CA GLU A 235 -3.22 22.49 -12.05
C GLU A 235 -4.51 21.85 -11.51
N ASN A 236 -4.44 20.67 -10.90
CA ASN A 236 -5.62 19.92 -10.45
C ASN A 236 -5.85 20.00 -8.95
N VAL A 237 -4.77 19.98 -8.15
CA VAL A 237 -4.86 19.80 -6.70
C VAL A 237 -3.88 20.69 -5.94
N VAL A 238 -4.25 20.99 -4.69
CA VAL A 238 -3.33 21.39 -3.63
C VAL A 238 -3.24 20.24 -2.65
N VAL A 239 -2.02 19.80 -2.31
CA VAL A 239 -1.80 18.73 -1.35
C VAL A 239 -1.10 19.27 -0.12
N THR A 240 -1.72 19.06 1.03
CA THR A 240 -1.15 19.35 2.35
C THR A 240 -0.99 18.05 3.16
N ALA A 241 -0.10 18.07 4.12
CA ALA A 241 0.14 16.94 5.03
C ALA A 241 0.14 17.38 6.49
N THR A 242 0.04 16.41 7.36
CA THR A 242 0.37 16.54 8.77
C THR A 242 1.11 15.31 9.26
N LEU A 243 1.87 15.45 10.35
CA LEU A 243 2.43 14.31 11.04
C LEU A 243 1.38 13.62 11.90
N VAL A 244 1.35 12.29 11.84
CA VAL A 244 0.50 11.43 12.66
C VAL A 244 1.35 10.46 13.48
N ALA A 245 0.80 9.96 14.60
CA ALA A 245 1.51 9.04 15.47
C ALA A 245 1.15 7.60 15.13
N HIS A 246 2.13 6.81 14.70
CA HIS A 246 1.96 5.41 14.37
C HIS A 246 3.10 4.58 14.96
N TYR A 247 2.90 4.08 16.20
CA TYR A 247 3.92 3.35 16.96
C TYR A 247 5.30 4.02 16.90
N ASP A 248 6.34 3.27 16.57
CA ASP A 248 7.71 3.76 16.47
C ASP A 248 8.12 4.15 15.04
N ILE A 249 7.18 4.24 14.12
CA ILE A 249 7.42 4.66 12.74
C ILE A 249 7.42 6.18 12.61
N TYR A 250 8.45 6.70 11.95
CA TYR A 250 8.61 8.13 11.70
C TYR A 250 9.44 8.36 10.42
N PRO A 251 9.10 9.36 9.59
CA PRO A 251 7.84 10.11 9.60
C PRO A 251 6.64 9.25 9.17
N ALA A 252 5.46 9.58 9.70
CA ALA A 252 4.18 9.08 9.24
C ALA A 252 3.24 10.27 8.97
N PHE A 253 2.55 10.23 7.82
CA PHE A 253 1.77 11.37 7.31
C PHE A 253 0.29 11.01 7.12
N GLY A 254 -0.59 11.96 7.47
CA GLY A 254 -1.88 12.11 6.82
C GLY A 254 -1.77 13.10 5.67
N PHE A 255 -2.55 12.88 4.61
CA PHE A 255 -2.59 13.75 3.43
C PHE A 255 -3.99 14.31 3.17
N ARG A 256 -4.06 15.57 2.73
CA ARG A 256 -5.28 16.18 2.22
C ARG A 256 -5.07 16.66 0.80
N PHE A 257 -6.02 16.34 -0.07
CA PHE A 257 -6.11 16.77 -1.46
C PHE A 257 -7.30 17.70 -1.61
N ASP A 258 -7.06 18.96 -1.88
CA ASP A 258 -8.08 19.92 -2.22
C ASP A 258 -8.15 20.05 -3.76
N LEU A 259 -9.28 19.64 -4.34
CA LEU A 259 -9.48 19.57 -5.78
C LEU A 259 -9.90 20.94 -6.31
N LYS A 260 -9.05 21.57 -7.12
CA LYS A 260 -9.24 22.96 -7.57
C LYS A 260 -10.51 23.16 -8.41
N ARG A 261 -10.89 22.14 -9.19
CA ARG A 261 -12.00 22.27 -10.15
C ARG A 261 -13.37 22.08 -9.49
N SER A 262 -13.52 21.11 -8.62
CA SER A 262 -14.79 20.78 -7.96
C SER A 262 -14.96 21.46 -6.61
N GLY A 263 -13.87 21.91 -5.99
CA GLY A 263 -13.85 22.37 -4.61
C GLY A 263 -14.04 21.23 -3.59
N ALA A 264 -14.10 19.98 -4.04
CA ALA A 264 -14.13 18.82 -3.17
C ALA A 264 -12.76 18.60 -2.52
N SER A 265 -12.76 17.90 -1.38
CA SER A 265 -11.51 17.51 -0.72
C SER A 265 -11.56 16.07 -0.24
N VAL A 266 -10.42 15.39 -0.31
CA VAL A 266 -10.24 14.05 0.21
C VAL A 266 -9.07 14.04 1.18
N THR A 267 -9.30 13.57 2.41
CA THR A 267 -8.26 13.44 3.42
C THR A 267 -8.03 11.95 3.71
N PHE A 268 -6.76 11.53 3.69
CA PHE A 268 -6.30 10.19 4.05
C PHE A 268 -5.58 10.26 5.38
N SER A 269 -5.96 9.38 6.32
CA SER A 269 -5.36 9.37 7.66
C SER A 269 -3.91 8.88 7.65
N GLY A 270 -3.52 7.99 6.70
CA GLY A 270 -2.44 7.05 6.94
C GLY A 270 -2.77 6.18 8.14
N ASP A 271 -1.81 5.43 8.64
CA ASP A 271 -1.97 4.71 9.90
C ASP A 271 -1.68 5.63 11.08
N THR A 272 -2.56 5.65 12.08
CA THR A 272 -2.47 6.64 13.15
C THR A 272 -3.27 6.26 14.39
N THR A 273 -2.81 6.69 15.54
CA THR A 273 -3.69 6.84 16.70
C THR A 273 -4.66 8.01 16.49
N LYS A 274 -5.70 8.13 17.34
CA LYS A 274 -6.55 9.33 17.33
C LYS A 274 -5.68 10.58 17.42
N SER A 275 -5.73 11.44 16.40
CA SER A 275 -4.80 12.55 16.19
C SER A 275 -5.51 13.89 16.04
N ASP A 276 -5.16 14.85 16.90
CA ASP A 276 -5.63 16.24 16.75
C ASP A 276 -5.06 16.92 15.51
N ASN A 277 -3.83 16.55 15.09
CA ASN A 277 -3.26 17.06 13.85
C ASN A 277 -4.07 16.60 12.65
N LEU A 278 -4.52 15.32 12.65
CA LEU A 278 -5.38 14.80 11.59
C LEU A 278 -6.77 15.48 11.59
N ILE A 279 -7.35 15.71 12.75
CA ILE A 279 -8.62 16.44 12.88
C ILE A 279 -8.51 17.82 12.23
N GLU A 280 -7.44 18.54 12.49
CA GLU A 280 -7.20 19.87 11.89
C GLU A 280 -7.00 19.76 10.37
N LEU A 281 -6.22 18.79 9.88
CA LEU A 281 -6.02 18.54 8.46
C LEU A 281 -7.33 18.20 7.75
N ALA A 282 -8.18 17.37 8.38
CA ALA A 282 -9.43 16.87 7.81
C ALA A 282 -10.62 17.83 7.96
N LYS A 283 -10.40 19.03 8.52
CA LYS A 283 -11.50 19.98 8.79
C LYS A 283 -12.31 20.26 7.52
N ASP A 284 -13.63 20.05 7.64
CA ASP A 284 -14.63 20.25 6.58
C ASP A 284 -14.36 19.44 5.30
N THR A 285 -13.60 18.35 5.37
CA THR A 285 -13.29 17.50 4.20
C THR A 285 -14.55 16.87 3.61
N SER A 286 -14.57 16.74 2.27
CA SER A 286 -15.69 16.07 1.58
C SER A 286 -15.70 14.58 1.87
N ILE A 287 -14.53 13.92 1.86
CA ILE A 287 -14.36 12.52 2.23
C ILE A 287 -13.15 12.39 3.15
N LEU A 288 -13.36 11.81 4.32
CA LEU A 288 -12.29 11.33 5.19
C LEU A 288 -12.13 9.83 4.96
N VAL A 289 -11.00 9.42 4.38
CA VAL A 289 -10.57 8.02 4.29
C VAL A 289 -9.71 7.73 5.51
N HIS A 290 -10.18 6.84 6.39
CA HIS A 290 -9.53 6.60 7.67
C HIS A 290 -9.27 5.11 7.89
N GLU A 291 -8.09 4.78 8.45
CA GLU A 291 -7.78 3.46 8.96
C GLU A 291 -8.64 3.13 10.17
N ALA A 292 -8.83 1.87 10.49
CA ALA A 292 -9.55 1.50 11.70
C ALA A 292 -9.18 0.11 12.23
N GLN A 293 -8.99 0.02 13.55
CA GLN A 293 -9.11 -1.24 14.27
C GLN A 293 -10.49 -1.27 14.95
N PHE A 294 -11.19 -2.40 14.91
CA PHE A 294 -12.50 -2.46 15.58
C PHE A 294 -12.35 -2.22 17.07
N SER A 295 -11.34 -2.81 17.68
CA SER A 295 -10.99 -2.63 19.09
C SER A 295 -9.47 -2.37 19.22
N LEU A 296 -9.09 -1.63 20.26
CA LEU A 296 -7.68 -1.47 20.67
C LEU A 296 -7.34 -2.37 21.87
N ASP A 297 -8.23 -3.27 22.25
CA ASP A 297 -7.96 -4.27 23.29
C ASP A 297 -7.16 -5.44 22.68
N ASP A 298 -5.96 -5.68 23.19
CA ASP A 298 -5.11 -6.77 22.75
C ASP A 298 -5.80 -8.15 22.90
N ALA A 299 -6.66 -8.31 23.91
CA ALA A 299 -7.42 -9.53 24.12
C ALA A 299 -8.43 -9.81 22.99
N TYR A 300 -9.00 -8.78 22.36
CA TYR A 300 -9.92 -8.92 21.22
C TYR A 300 -9.23 -9.64 20.04
N TYR A 301 -7.92 -9.43 19.87
CA TYR A 301 -7.12 -10.07 18.83
C TYR A 301 -6.29 -11.26 19.36
N HIS A 302 -6.72 -11.87 20.48
CA HIS A 302 -6.04 -13.02 21.08
C HIS A 302 -4.57 -12.76 21.40
N ASN A 303 -4.22 -11.55 21.80
CA ASN A 303 -2.86 -11.10 22.13
C ASN A 303 -1.83 -11.37 21.00
N ARG A 304 -2.25 -11.21 19.74
CA ARG A 304 -1.38 -11.39 18.56
C ARG A 304 -0.30 -10.31 18.44
N PHE A 305 -0.51 -9.17 19.07
CA PHE A 305 0.37 -8.01 19.04
C PHE A 305 1.09 -7.84 20.37
N PRO A 306 2.25 -7.17 20.40
CA PRO A 306 2.87 -6.76 21.64
C PRO A 306 1.91 -5.92 22.50
N PRO A 307 2.03 -5.96 23.83
CA PRO A 307 1.19 -5.15 24.73
C PRO A 307 1.19 -3.67 24.34
N ASN A 308 0.01 -3.06 24.30
CA ASN A 308 -0.22 -1.66 23.92
C ASN A 308 0.13 -1.28 22.46
N TYR A 309 0.54 -2.24 21.63
CA TYR A 309 0.85 -1.95 20.22
C TYR A 309 -0.33 -1.28 19.50
N LEU A 310 -1.52 -1.84 19.61
CA LEU A 310 -2.72 -1.29 18.97
C LEU A 310 -3.04 0.12 19.46
N LYS A 311 -2.95 0.37 20.75
CA LYS A 311 -3.22 1.69 21.35
C LYS A 311 -2.21 2.77 20.95
N SER A 312 -1.00 2.38 20.60
CA SER A 312 0.06 3.30 20.16
C SER A 312 0.20 3.42 18.66
N SER A 313 -0.53 2.58 17.88
CA SER A 313 -0.40 2.50 16.44
C SER A 313 -1.65 2.93 15.69
N HIS A 314 -2.84 2.62 16.24
CA HIS A 314 -4.09 2.65 15.49
C HIS A 314 -5.22 3.37 16.19
N THR A 315 -6.32 3.59 15.47
CA THR A 315 -7.52 4.26 15.94
C THR A 315 -8.67 3.24 16.05
N SER A 316 -9.41 3.21 17.18
CA SER A 316 -10.57 2.33 17.29
C SER A 316 -11.76 2.84 16.46
N ALA A 317 -12.70 1.94 16.13
CA ALA A 317 -13.92 2.31 15.42
C ALA A 317 -14.66 3.49 16.07
N GLU A 318 -14.79 3.50 17.40
CA GLU A 318 -15.41 4.63 18.13
C GLU A 318 -14.61 5.92 17.96
N GLN A 319 -13.29 5.84 18.13
CA GLN A 319 -12.42 7.01 17.97
C GLN A 319 -12.40 7.55 16.53
N VAL A 320 -12.55 6.69 15.52
CA VAL A 320 -12.72 7.13 14.12
C VAL A 320 -13.99 7.97 13.98
N GLY A 321 -15.09 7.57 14.65
CA GLY A 321 -16.30 8.37 14.72
C GLY A 321 -16.07 9.74 15.38
N GLU A 322 -15.30 9.78 16.47
CA GLU A 322 -14.93 11.04 17.14
C GLU A 322 -14.09 11.95 16.24
N VAL A 323 -13.09 11.39 15.52
CA VAL A 323 -12.26 12.13 14.57
C VAL A 323 -13.11 12.71 13.44
N ALA A 324 -13.97 11.90 12.83
CA ALA A 324 -14.83 12.34 11.74
C ALA A 324 -15.81 13.45 12.17
N ALA A 325 -16.37 13.34 13.38
CA ALA A 325 -17.25 14.36 13.94
C ALA A 325 -16.50 15.66 14.26
N ALA A 326 -15.34 15.56 14.92
CA ALA A 326 -14.52 16.72 15.28
C ALA A 326 -13.98 17.46 14.04
N ALA A 327 -13.65 16.72 12.98
CA ALA A 327 -13.23 17.26 11.69
C ALA A 327 -14.40 17.83 10.88
N ASN A 328 -15.66 17.67 11.28
CA ASN A 328 -16.86 18.00 10.50
C ASN A 328 -16.81 17.41 9.08
N ALA A 329 -16.35 16.15 8.95
CA ALA A 329 -16.25 15.46 7.67
C ALA A 329 -17.65 15.21 7.09
N LYS A 330 -17.83 15.39 5.76
CA LYS A 330 -19.14 15.16 5.12
C LYS A 330 -19.44 13.67 4.94
N GLN A 331 -18.39 12.88 4.67
CA GLN A 331 -18.47 11.43 4.56
C GLN A 331 -17.20 10.79 5.16
N LEU A 332 -17.40 9.70 5.89
CA LEU A 332 -16.32 8.82 6.37
C LEU A 332 -16.28 7.54 5.53
N VAL A 333 -15.08 7.14 5.10
CA VAL A 333 -14.81 5.92 4.37
C VAL A 333 -13.74 5.15 5.13
N LEU A 334 -14.06 3.95 5.62
CA LEU A 334 -13.07 3.09 6.25
C LEU A 334 -12.23 2.39 5.19
N SER A 335 -10.91 2.48 5.35
CA SER A 335 -9.89 1.77 4.59
C SER A 335 -8.82 1.30 5.56
N HIS A 336 -7.98 0.33 5.19
CA HIS A 336 -6.99 -0.23 6.13
C HIS A 336 -7.62 -0.63 7.47
N TYR A 337 -8.68 -1.44 7.42
CA TYR A 337 -9.43 -1.81 8.62
C TYR A 337 -9.34 -3.31 8.94
N ASN A 338 -9.41 -3.61 10.23
CA ASN A 338 -9.32 -4.97 10.77
C ASN A 338 -10.27 -5.15 11.99
N PRO A 339 -11.01 -6.28 12.07
CA PRO A 339 -11.03 -7.41 11.16
C PRO A 339 -11.85 -7.13 9.89
N THR A 340 -11.47 -7.78 8.79
CA THR A 340 -12.10 -7.54 7.47
C THR A 340 -13.39 -8.33 7.24
N ASP A 341 -13.68 -9.32 8.09
CA ASP A 341 -14.83 -10.21 8.06
C ASP A 341 -15.95 -9.80 9.03
N LEU A 342 -15.71 -8.73 9.81
CA LEU A 342 -16.74 -8.19 10.70
C LEU A 342 -17.91 -7.61 9.89
N PRO A 343 -19.18 -7.88 10.27
CA PRO A 343 -20.34 -7.27 9.62
C PRO A 343 -20.28 -5.73 9.62
N ASP A 344 -20.65 -5.11 8.50
CA ASP A 344 -20.65 -3.64 8.37
C ASP A 344 -21.50 -2.95 9.46
N ALA A 345 -22.56 -3.60 9.91
CA ALA A 345 -23.45 -3.07 10.94
C ALA A 345 -22.70 -2.77 12.25
N GLU A 346 -21.74 -3.62 12.63
CA GLU A 346 -20.99 -3.40 13.87
C GLU A 346 -20.08 -2.16 13.77
N TRP A 347 -19.48 -1.95 12.59
CA TRP A 347 -18.72 -0.72 12.31
C TRP A 347 -19.62 0.51 12.36
N TYR A 348 -20.83 0.44 11.75
CA TYR A 348 -21.78 1.55 11.76
C TYR A 348 -22.26 1.86 13.17
N ASP A 349 -22.51 0.85 14.00
CA ASP A 349 -22.97 1.04 15.38
C ASP A 349 -21.88 1.70 16.25
N ALA A 350 -20.62 1.21 16.12
CA ALA A 350 -19.50 1.79 16.88
C ALA A 350 -19.23 3.25 16.50
N ILE A 351 -19.10 3.54 15.20
CA ILE A 351 -18.85 4.87 14.66
C ILE A 351 -20.03 5.81 14.91
N GLY A 352 -21.26 5.29 14.76
CA GLY A 352 -22.51 6.04 14.90
C GLY A 352 -22.78 6.58 16.31
N LYS A 353 -22.02 6.17 17.32
CA LYS A 353 -22.07 6.78 18.65
C LYS A 353 -21.65 8.26 18.61
N HIS A 354 -20.74 8.62 17.70
CA HIS A 354 -20.12 9.94 17.64
C HIS A 354 -20.34 10.68 16.31
N PHE A 355 -20.43 9.96 15.19
CA PHE A 355 -20.57 10.55 13.85
C PHE A 355 -21.91 10.22 13.22
N ARG A 356 -22.65 11.26 12.74
CA ARG A 356 -23.99 11.13 12.14
C ARG A 356 -23.98 11.29 10.61
N GLY A 357 -22.82 11.54 10.03
CA GLY A 357 -22.66 11.64 8.58
C GLY A 357 -22.70 10.28 7.89
N LYS A 358 -22.51 10.28 6.58
CA LYS A 358 -22.47 9.04 5.79
C LYS A 358 -21.20 8.26 6.11
N VAL A 359 -21.34 6.98 6.46
CA VAL A 359 -20.23 6.04 6.70
C VAL A 359 -20.23 4.96 5.62
N THR A 360 -19.06 4.56 5.14
CA THR A 360 -18.87 3.46 4.22
C THR A 360 -17.72 2.58 4.69
N VAL A 361 -17.95 1.30 4.91
CA VAL A 361 -16.90 0.29 5.07
C VAL A 361 -16.49 -0.15 3.68
N ALA A 362 -15.35 0.36 3.20
CA ALA A 362 -14.98 0.21 1.80
C ALA A 362 -14.56 -1.22 1.42
N ARG A 363 -14.61 -1.50 0.13
CA ARG A 363 -14.17 -2.75 -0.49
C ARG A 363 -13.16 -2.46 -1.59
N ASP A 364 -12.29 -3.46 -1.87
CA ASP A 364 -11.32 -3.38 -2.96
C ASP A 364 -11.99 -3.02 -4.29
N GLY A 365 -11.47 -2.03 -4.98
CA GLY A 365 -11.99 -1.51 -6.26
C GLY A 365 -13.23 -0.62 -6.14
N GLN A 366 -13.62 -0.18 -4.94
CA GLN A 366 -14.77 0.72 -4.76
C GLN A 366 -14.45 2.13 -5.27
N VAL A 367 -15.42 2.74 -5.97
CA VAL A 367 -15.31 4.06 -6.61
C VAL A 367 -16.28 5.03 -5.98
N PHE A 368 -15.80 6.24 -5.69
CA PHE A 368 -16.57 7.39 -5.22
C PHE A 368 -16.43 8.53 -6.22
N VAL A 369 -17.53 9.11 -6.66
CA VAL A 369 -17.56 10.30 -7.51
C VAL A 369 -17.29 11.53 -6.65
N LEU A 370 -16.45 12.46 -7.13
CA LEU A 370 -16.05 13.69 -6.41
C LEU A 370 -16.53 14.95 -7.13
#